data_38efea0fd2b1a81ebaf568583a624fa8
#
_entry.id   38efea0fd2b1a81ebaf568583a624fa8
#
_cell.length_a   1.000
_cell.length_b   1.000
_cell.length_c   1.000
_cell.angle_alpha   90.00
_cell.angle_beta   90.00
_cell.angle_gamma   90.00
#
_symmetry.space_group_name_H-M   'P 1'
#
loop_
_entity.id
_entity.type
_entity.pdbx_description
1 polymer ?
#
loop_
_entity_poly.entity_id
_entity_poly.type
_entity_poly.pdbx_seq_one_letter_code
_entity_poly.pdbx_strand_id
1 'polypeptide(L)'
;MLCLFICFSLAFSANAKVVAAISTMKGLVMVKPVGSRKYIPAYKGQMLKNGEWLKTKDGVFVAIVFLDGSNIKIQQQTEVKITSYRMTAKDLKTNLEMSKGQAWSNVADQGAGGEFTITTPTAVASVKGTEFDLEFDEDSGESILTV
;
A
#
# COMPACT_ATOMS: atom_id res chain seq x y z
N MET A 1 49.14 -1.68 -22.71
CA MET A 1 47.92 -2.46 -22.98
C MET A 1 47.02 -2.37 -21.77
N LEU A 2 46.03 -1.45 -21.82
CA LEU A 2 45.16 -1.11 -20.66
C LEU A 2 43.90 -1.93 -20.81
N CYS A 3 43.75 -2.97 -19.97
CA CYS A 3 42.47 -3.73 -19.86
C CYS A 3 41.45 -2.92 -19.07
N LEU A 4 40.52 -2.33 -19.79
CA LEU A 4 39.35 -1.66 -19.21
C LEU A 4 38.36 -2.74 -18.79
N PHE A 5 38.35 -3.10 -17.49
CA PHE A 5 37.30 -3.93 -16.92
C PHE A 5 36.04 -3.09 -16.78
N ILE A 6 35.15 -3.17 -17.77
CA ILE A 6 33.79 -2.66 -17.62
C ILE A 6 33.04 -3.61 -16.70
N CYS A 7 32.95 -3.22 -15.43
CA CYS A 7 32.07 -3.90 -14.47
C CYS A 7 30.63 -3.58 -14.84
N PHE A 8 30.01 -4.46 -15.61
CA PHE A 8 28.58 -4.41 -15.92
C PHE A 8 27.84 -4.86 -14.66
N SER A 9 27.52 -3.91 -13.79
CA SER A 9 26.63 -4.18 -12.67
C SER A 9 25.24 -4.49 -13.22
N LEU A 10 24.94 -5.79 -13.36
CA LEU A 10 23.58 -6.28 -13.52
C LEU A 10 22.79 -5.84 -12.29
N ALA A 11 22.06 -4.73 -12.43
CA ALA A 11 21.03 -4.38 -11.48
C ALA A 11 19.98 -5.49 -11.55
N PHE A 12 20.02 -6.42 -10.60
CA PHE A 12 18.94 -7.36 -10.36
C PHE A 12 17.72 -6.53 -9.94
N SER A 13 16.89 -6.15 -10.89
CA SER A 13 15.58 -5.62 -10.63
C SER A 13 14.77 -6.78 -10.04
N ALA A 14 14.68 -6.82 -8.70
CA ALA A 14 13.77 -7.74 -8.03
C ALA A 14 12.37 -7.48 -8.58
N ASN A 15 11.81 -8.46 -9.28
CA ASN A 15 10.49 -8.39 -9.90
C ASN A 15 9.45 -8.38 -8.79
N ALA A 16 9.13 -7.21 -8.22
CA ALA A 16 8.12 -7.06 -7.19
C ALA A 16 6.77 -7.51 -7.74
N LYS A 17 6.06 -8.38 -6.98
CA LYS A 17 4.75 -8.90 -7.37
C LYS A 17 3.70 -7.81 -7.36
N VAL A 18 2.80 -7.83 -8.35
CA VAL A 18 1.56 -7.07 -8.33
C VAL A 18 0.67 -7.58 -7.20
N VAL A 19 0.15 -6.67 -6.38
CA VAL A 19 -0.65 -6.99 -5.19
C VAL A 19 -2.00 -6.28 -5.17
N ALA A 20 -2.14 -5.19 -5.93
CA ALA A 20 -3.37 -4.41 -5.99
C ALA A 20 -3.44 -3.64 -7.33
N ALA A 21 -4.55 -2.97 -7.55
CA ALA A 21 -4.72 -2.05 -8.67
C ALA A 21 -5.48 -0.80 -8.22
N ILE A 22 -5.18 0.33 -8.85
CA ILE A 22 -5.93 1.57 -8.65
C ILE A 22 -7.25 1.45 -9.43
N SER A 23 -8.37 1.42 -8.71
CA SER A 23 -9.71 1.33 -9.31
C SER A 23 -10.30 2.69 -9.63
N THR A 24 -10.11 3.65 -8.73
CA THR A 24 -10.63 5.02 -8.86
C THR A 24 -9.69 6.00 -8.20
N MET A 25 -9.59 7.20 -8.74
CA MET A 25 -8.81 8.27 -8.13
C MET A 25 -9.42 9.63 -8.47
N LYS A 26 -9.27 10.58 -7.55
CA LYS A 26 -9.61 11.99 -7.74
C LYS A 26 -8.38 12.84 -7.42
N GLY A 27 -7.97 13.64 -8.39
CA GLY A 27 -6.79 14.48 -8.27
C GLY A 27 -5.48 13.73 -8.52
N LEU A 28 -4.38 14.36 -8.19
CA LEU A 28 -3.04 13.85 -8.44
C LEU A 28 -2.60 12.92 -7.29
N VAL A 29 -2.60 11.64 -7.57
CA VAL A 29 -2.05 10.60 -6.69
C VAL A 29 -0.62 10.32 -7.09
N MET A 30 0.25 10.14 -6.11
CA MET A 30 1.66 9.87 -6.31
C MET A 30 2.03 8.47 -5.83
N VAL A 31 2.84 7.78 -6.63
CA VAL A 31 3.39 6.46 -6.30
C VAL A 31 4.91 6.55 -6.23
N LYS A 32 5.49 5.95 -5.23
CA LYS A 32 6.94 5.75 -5.14
C LYS A 32 7.24 4.27 -5.41
N PRO A 33 7.87 3.96 -6.56
CA PRO A 33 8.23 2.58 -6.89
C PRO A 33 9.23 1.99 -5.90
N VAL A 34 9.24 0.67 -5.82
CA VAL A 34 10.22 -0.07 -5.01
C VAL A 34 11.64 0.25 -5.48
N GLY A 35 12.51 0.56 -4.54
CA GLY A 35 13.90 0.95 -4.81
C GLY A 35 14.08 2.38 -5.30
N SER A 36 13.00 3.13 -5.54
CA SER A 36 13.06 4.55 -5.89
C SER A 36 12.96 5.43 -4.64
N ARG A 37 13.60 6.59 -4.70
CA ARG A 37 13.46 7.65 -3.69
C ARG A 37 12.46 8.73 -4.12
N LYS A 38 11.95 8.65 -5.35
CA LYS A 38 11.09 9.68 -5.95
C LYS A 38 9.67 9.17 -6.12
N TYR A 39 8.72 10.04 -5.83
CA TYR A 39 7.32 9.87 -6.18
C TYR A 39 7.08 10.27 -7.63
N ILE A 40 6.28 9.50 -8.33
CA ILE A 40 5.83 9.76 -9.70
C ILE A 40 4.30 9.76 -9.75
N PRO A 41 3.67 10.49 -10.71
CA PRO A 41 2.23 10.47 -10.87
C PRO A 41 1.70 9.08 -11.17
N ALA A 42 0.61 8.72 -10.49
CA ALA A 42 -0.14 7.50 -10.74
C ALA A 42 -1.27 7.73 -11.75
N TYR A 43 -1.82 6.65 -12.28
CA TYR A 43 -2.95 6.67 -13.20
C TYR A 43 -3.99 5.61 -12.83
N LYS A 44 -5.24 5.87 -13.22
CA LYS A 44 -6.34 4.91 -13.03
C LYS A 44 -6.06 3.61 -13.77
N GLY A 45 -6.26 2.48 -13.09
CA GLY A 45 -5.94 1.15 -13.62
C GLY A 45 -4.49 0.71 -13.43
N GLN A 46 -3.65 1.56 -12.83
CA GLN A 46 -2.26 1.19 -12.54
C GLN A 46 -2.19 0.00 -11.60
N MET A 47 -1.37 -0.99 -11.96
CA MET A 47 -1.03 -2.11 -11.09
C MET A 47 -0.01 -1.67 -10.05
N LEU A 48 -0.31 -1.97 -8.79
CA LEU A 48 0.54 -1.66 -7.65
C LEU A 48 1.33 -2.90 -7.23
N LYS A 49 2.58 -2.71 -6.94
CA LYS A 49 3.51 -3.78 -6.57
C LYS A 49 3.79 -3.79 -5.08
N ASN A 50 4.15 -4.95 -4.59
CA ASN A 50 4.57 -5.11 -3.20
C ASN A 50 5.72 -4.17 -2.82
N GLY A 51 5.54 -3.40 -1.77
CA GLY A 51 6.52 -2.45 -1.24
C GLY A 51 6.45 -1.04 -1.83
N GLU A 52 5.50 -0.75 -2.72
CA GLU A 52 5.29 0.61 -3.23
C GLU A 52 4.58 1.50 -2.21
N TRP A 53 4.89 2.79 -2.25
CA TRP A 53 4.22 3.81 -1.46
C TRP A 53 3.22 4.58 -2.31
N LEU A 54 2.07 4.88 -1.71
CA LEU A 54 1.06 5.81 -2.24
C LEU A 54 1.03 7.07 -1.38
N LYS A 55 0.83 8.20 -2.03
CA LYS A 55 0.69 9.49 -1.37
C LYS A 55 -0.42 10.30 -2.00
N THR A 56 -1.30 10.83 -1.16
CA THR A 56 -2.35 11.77 -1.52
C THR A 56 -2.10 13.12 -0.86
N LYS A 57 -2.50 14.19 -1.54
CA LYS A 57 -2.48 15.55 -1.03
C LYS A 57 -3.89 15.99 -0.60
N ASP A 58 -4.03 17.26 -0.28
CA ASP A 58 -5.30 17.88 0.08
C ASP A 58 -6.32 17.74 -1.07
N GLY A 59 -7.54 17.34 -0.73
CA GLY A 59 -8.63 17.13 -1.69
C GLY A 59 -8.47 15.93 -2.63
N VAL A 60 -7.42 15.11 -2.47
CA VAL A 60 -7.13 13.95 -3.30
C VAL A 60 -7.53 12.67 -2.59
N PHE A 61 -8.11 11.71 -3.31
CA PHE A 61 -8.30 10.36 -2.81
C PHE A 61 -8.00 9.31 -3.89
N VAL A 62 -7.72 8.08 -3.46
CA VAL A 62 -7.52 6.93 -4.33
C VAL A 62 -8.17 5.69 -3.72
N ALA A 63 -8.89 4.94 -4.54
CA ALA A 63 -9.40 3.63 -4.18
C ALA A 63 -8.56 2.54 -4.85
N ILE A 64 -8.14 1.57 -4.07
CA ILE A 64 -7.37 0.41 -4.53
C ILE A 64 -8.12 -0.88 -4.24
N VAL A 65 -7.96 -1.85 -5.12
CA VAL A 65 -8.51 -3.20 -4.98
C VAL A 65 -7.36 -4.18 -4.90
N PHE A 66 -7.36 -4.98 -3.86
CA PHE A 66 -6.40 -6.05 -3.67
C PHE A 66 -6.82 -7.34 -4.39
N LEU A 67 -5.88 -8.28 -4.54
CA LEU A 67 -6.14 -9.56 -5.20
C LEU A 67 -7.14 -10.45 -4.47
N ASP A 68 -7.34 -10.23 -3.16
CA ASP A 68 -8.36 -10.92 -2.36
C ASP A 68 -9.76 -10.32 -2.48
N GLY A 69 -9.91 -9.22 -3.24
CA GLY A 69 -11.15 -8.47 -3.39
C GLY A 69 -11.38 -7.37 -2.35
N SER A 70 -10.47 -7.18 -1.40
CA SER A 70 -10.53 -6.07 -0.46
C SER A 70 -10.42 -4.72 -1.16
N ASN A 71 -11.25 -3.77 -0.75
CA ASN A 71 -11.28 -2.41 -1.28
C ASN A 71 -10.85 -1.42 -0.20
N ILE A 72 -9.86 -0.61 -0.53
CA ILE A 72 -9.34 0.41 0.39
C ILE A 72 -9.43 1.76 -0.28
N LYS A 73 -10.09 2.71 0.40
CA LYS A 73 -10.13 4.11 -0.01
C LYS A 73 -9.17 4.91 0.87
N ILE A 74 -8.08 5.31 0.27
CA ILE A 74 -7.07 6.17 0.88
C ILE A 74 -7.55 7.61 0.72
N GLN A 75 -7.76 8.29 1.84
CA GLN A 75 -8.28 9.65 1.90
C GLN A 75 -7.17 10.67 1.61
N GLN A 76 -7.52 11.95 1.71
CA GLN A 76 -6.57 13.04 1.53
C GLN A 76 -5.45 13.03 2.58
N GLN A 77 -4.32 13.68 2.27
CA GLN A 77 -3.17 13.87 3.15
C GLN A 77 -2.66 12.57 3.79
N THR A 78 -2.70 11.48 3.02
CA THR A 78 -2.34 10.15 3.46
C THR A 78 -1.07 9.67 2.76
N GLU A 79 -0.24 8.98 3.51
CA GLU A 79 0.94 8.31 2.99
C GLU A 79 0.96 6.87 3.52
N VAL A 80 0.96 5.91 2.61
CA VAL A 80 0.83 4.49 2.93
C VAL A 80 1.74 3.63 2.05
N LYS A 81 2.38 2.64 2.66
CA LYS A 81 3.12 1.58 1.98
C LYS A 81 2.27 0.33 1.90
N ILE A 82 2.25 -0.27 0.74
CA ILE A 82 1.49 -1.48 0.46
C ILE A 82 2.43 -2.68 0.52
N THR A 83 2.13 -3.61 1.43
CA THR A 83 2.86 -4.87 1.53
C THR A 83 1.86 -6.02 1.50
N SER A 84 2.08 -6.95 0.60
CA SER A 84 1.26 -8.16 0.52
C SER A 84 2.14 -9.34 0.16
N TYR A 85 2.02 -10.41 0.92
CA TYR A 85 2.76 -11.63 0.66
C TYR A 85 1.90 -12.86 0.94
N ARG A 86 2.23 -13.93 0.26
CA ARG A 86 1.55 -15.21 0.39
C ARG A 86 2.54 -16.24 0.93
N MET A 87 2.20 -16.82 2.07
CA MET A 87 3.01 -17.88 2.68
C MET A 87 2.67 -19.23 2.09
N THR A 88 1.38 -19.47 1.84
CA THR A 88 0.85 -20.68 1.17
C THR A 88 -0.18 -20.27 0.12
N ALA A 89 -0.73 -21.25 -0.62
CA ALA A 89 -1.78 -20.96 -1.62
C ALA A 89 -3.04 -20.31 -1.02
N LYS A 90 -3.26 -20.46 0.30
CA LYS A 90 -4.45 -19.98 1.01
C LYS A 90 -4.17 -18.78 1.95
N ASP A 91 -2.91 -18.51 2.26
CA ASP A 91 -2.53 -17.54 3.29
C ASP A 91 -2.03 -16.25 2.65
N LEU A 92 -2.93 -15.38 2.24
CA LEU A 92 -2.60 -14.04 1.80
C LEU A 92 -2.55 -13.11 3.02
N LYS A 93 -1.40 -12.53 3.27
CA LYS A 93 -1.22 -11.51 4.30
C LYS A 93 -0.97 -10.17 3.65
N THR A 94 -1.85 -9.23 3.94
CA THR A 94 -1.76 -7.86 3.43
C THR A 94 -1.59 -6.90 4.60
N ASN A 95 -0.62 -6.03 4.49
CA ASN A 95 -0.38 -4.97 5.45
C ASN A 95 -0.26 -3.61 4.75
N LEU A 96 -0.99 -2.64 5.25
CA LEU A 96 -0.83 -1.22 4.91
C LEU A 96 -0.09 -0.53 6.05
N GLU A 97 1.12 -0.07 5.78
CA GLU A 97 1.86 0.77 6.73
C GLU A 97 1.51 2.23 6.47
N MET A 98 0.64 2.79 7.29
CA MET A 98 0.19 4.18 7.16
C MET A 98 1.04 5.07 8.06
N SER A 99 1.85 5.95 7.47
CA SER A 99 2.67 6.90 8.22
C SER A 99 1.89 8.12 8.66
N LYS A 100 0.83 8.47 7.94
CA LYS A 100 -0.13 9.52 8.27
C LYS A 100 -1.40 9.40 7.44
N GLY A 101 -2.49 9.99 7.90
CA GLY A 101 -3.74 10.16 7.16
C GLY A 101 -4.84 9.20 7.58
N GLN A 102 -5.69 8.86 6.63
CA GLN A 102 -6.90 8.08 6.86
C GLN A 102 -7.15 7.09 5.72
N ALA A 103 -7.56 5.89 6.08
CA ALA A 103 -7.96 4.84 5.15
C ALA A 103 -9.27 4.20 5.58
N TRP A 104 -10.28 4.29 4.72
CA TRP A 104 -11.49 3.49 4.85
C TRP A 104 -11.29 2.16 4.14
N SER A 105 -11.67 1.08 4.80
CA SER A 105 -11.37 -0.27 4.35
C SER A 105 -12.61 -1.14 4.38
N ASN A 106 -12.89 -1.81 3.27
CA ASN A 106 -13.83 -2.91 3.17
C ASN A 106 -13.03 -4.17 2.86
N VAL A 107 -12.75 -4.94 3.90
CA VAL A 107 -11.89 -6.11 3.82
C VAL A 107 -12.72 -7.34 3.51
N ALA A 108 -12.37 -8.05 2.45
CA ALA A 108 -12.97 -9.33 2.11
C ALA A 108 -12.69 -10.39 3.19
N ASP A 109 -13.53 -11.41 3.24
CA ASP A 109 -13.31 -12.55 4.14
C ASP A 109 -11.95 -13.18 3.86
N GLN A 110 -11.10 -13.21 4.86
CA GLN A 110 -9.71 -13.66 4.73
C GLN A 110 -9.56 -15.19 4.81
N GLY A 111 -10.64 -15.91 5.12
CA GLY A 111 -10.59 -17.36 5.33
C GLY A 111 -9.71 -17.77 6.53
N ALA A 112 -9.27 -19.04 6.55
CA ALA A 112 -8.59 -19.62 7.71
C ALA A 112 -7.15 -19.13 7.93
N GLY A 113 -6.44 -18.70 6.88
CA GLY A 113 -5.01 -18.35 6.95
C GLY A 113 -4.69 -16.92 6.52
N GLY A 114 -5.66 -16.19 5.95
CA GLY A 114 -5.47 -14.82 5.51
C GLY A 114 -5.51 -13.82 6.65
N GLU A 115 -4.89 -12.68 6.45
CA GLU A 115 -4.87 -11.57 7.40
C GLU A 115 -4.76 -10.24 6.66
N PHE A 116 -5.57 -9.28 7.06
CA PHE A 116 -5.49 -7.91 6.60
C PHE A 116 -5.18 -6.99 7.79
N THR A 117 -4.10 -6.25 7.68
CA THR A 117 -3.59 -5.41 8.77
C THR A 117 -3.35 -4.00 8.27
N ILE A 118 -3.70 -2.99 9.05
CA ILE A 118 -3.22 -1.63 8.87
C ILE A 118 -2.39 -1.26 10.09
N THR A 119 -1.15 -0.86 9.84
CA THR A 119 -0.20 -0.45 10.87
C THR A 119 0.03 1.05 10.79
N THR A 120 -0.10 1.73 11.92
CA THR A 120 0.32 3.12 12.13
C THR A 120 1.50 3.13 13.10
N PRO A 121 2.18 4.28 13.31
CA PRO A 121 3.24 4.36 14.31
C PRO A 121 2.80 4.02 15.74
N THR A 122 1.51 4.11 16.05
CA THR A 122 0.97 3.91 17.42
C THR A 122 -0.06 2.78 17.55
N ALA A 123 -0.50 2.19 16.44
CA ALA A 123 -1.55 1.15 16.47
C ALA A 123 -1.36 0.10 15.37
N VAL A 124 -1.94 -1.07 15.60
CA VAL A 124 -2.10 -2.13 14.62
C VAL A 124 -3.56 -2.56 14.62
N ALA A 125 -4.24 -2.40 13.49
CA ALA A 125 -5.59 -2.90 13.27
C ALA A 125 -5.52 -4.16 12.38
N SER A 126 -5.91 -5.30 12.91
CA SER A 126 -6.00 -6.56 12.17
C SER A 126 -7.46 -6.99 12.07
N VAL A 127 -7.90 -7.28 10.87
CA VAL A 127 -9.30 -7.58 10.56
C VAL A 127 -9.48 -8.79 9.66
N LYS A 128 -10.64 -9.42 9.80
CA LYS A 128 -11.08 -10.54 8.98
C LYS A 128 -12.51 -10.29 8.49
N GLY A 129 -12.65 -9.68 7.30
CA GLY A 129 -13.96 -9.48 6.69
C GLY A 129 -14.83 -8.44 7.37
N THR A 130 -14.40 -7.19 7.42
CA THR A 130 -15.10 -6.08 8.12
C THR A 130 -14.88 -4.77 7.37
N GLU A 131 -15.85 -3.88 7.49
CA GLU A 131 -15.69 -2.47 7.13
C GLU A 131 -15.19 -1.68 8.32
N PHE A 132 -14.18 -0.86 8.11
CA PHE A 132 -13.64 0.02 9.16
C PHE A 132 -12.92 1.21 8.56
N ASP A 133 -12.78 2.25 9.35
CA ASP A 133 -12.01 3.45 9.06
C ASP A 133 -10.91 3.60 10.10
N LEU A 134 -9.70 3.82 9.64
CA LEU A 134 -8.55 4.08 10.50
C LEU A 134 -7.91 5.41 10.12
N GLU A 135 -7.84 6.30 11.09
CA GLU A 135 -7.17 7.60 10.98
C GLU A 135 -5.94 7.62 11.90
N PHE A 136 -4.87 8.19 11.41
CA PHE A 136 -3.68 8.50 12.21
C PHE A 136 -3.35 9.98 12.08
N ASP A 137 -3.38 10.67 13.20
CA ASP A 137 -2.97 12.06 13.31
C ASP A 137 -1.49 12.14 13.68
N GLU A 138 -0.68 12.62 12.74
CA GLU A 138 0.77 12.77 12.89
C GLU A 138 1.15 13.79 13.99
N ASP A 139 0.33 14.82 14.19
CA ASP A 139 0.61 15.91 15.14
C ASP A 139 0.34 15.47 16.59
N SER A 140 -0.75 14.76 16.83
CA SER A 140 -1.10 14.24 18.16
C SER A 140 -0.49 12.86 18.45
N GLY A 141 -0.16 12.09 17.41
CA GLY A 141 0.26 10.69 17.52
C GLY A 141 -0.89 9.73 17.83
N GLU A 142 -2.14 10.18 17.69
CA GLU A 142 -3.31 9.37 17.95
C GLU A 142 -3.73 8.55 16.74
N SER A 143 -4.18 7.32 17.01
CA SER A 143 -4.86 6.47 16.02
C SER A 143 -6.31 6.25 16.44
N ILE A 144 -7.23 6.52 15.52
CA ILE A 144 -8.67 6.37 15.74
C ILE A 144 -9.20 5.29 14.81
N LEU A 145 -9.74 4.22 15.38
CA LEU A 145 -10.39 3.14 14.66
C LEU A 145 -11.90 3.26 14.83
N THR A 146 -12.62 3.33 13.72
CA THR A 146 -14.08 3.33 13.69
C THR A 146 -14.57 2.12 12.88
N VAL A 147 -15.41 1.34 13.47
CA VAL A 147 -16.02 0.14 12.86
C VAL A 147 -17.48 0.39 12.51
#